data_94810889dbb0464e4f29c9b485657c0b
#
_entry.id   94810889dbb0464e4f29c9b485657c0b
#
_cell.length_a   1.000
_cell.length_b   1.000
_cell.length_c   1.000
_cell.angle_alpha   90.00
_cell.angle_beta   90.00
_cell.angle_gamma   90.00
#
_symmetry.space_group_name_H-M   'P 1'
#
loop_
_entity.id
_entity.type
_entity.pdbx_description
1 polymer ?
#
loop_
_entity_poly.entity_id
_entity_poly.type
_entity_poly.pdbx_seq_one_letter_code
_entity_poly.pdbx_strand_id
1 'polypeptide(L)'
;MWRIIVTCLSLLAAGPSQAQQLIRLARIADIPDQYVGGEMLRAVYAKLNIKLAFEDVPGKRALALSSAGEVDGEIQRIGTLSSDYPTLIQVTPAINYIEPAVFTTKLRFDVAGWNSIREYSIGIVRGVGSSEAGTRGMARVTATTSLENMIRMLDADRFEVMVTDLFSGLVAVRKLNLQTRIVPLSPPLERIHIYHYLHERHRDLVPKVGKVIAQMEASGELAMLRDALVKQVLSAP
;
A
#
# COMPACT_ATOMS: atom_id res chain seq x y z
N MET A 1 77.38 -19.12 -5.03
CA MET A 1 76.03 -19.68 -5.19
C MET A 1 75.00 -18.66 -4.67
N TRP A 2 74.36 -17.90 -5.56
CA TRP A 2 73.44 -16.83 -5.22
C TRP A 2 72.01 -17.34 -5.50
N ARG A 3 71.18 -17.46 -4.47
CA ARG A 3 69.79 -17.89 -4.59
C ARG A 3 68.93 -16.64 -4.80
N ILE A 4 68.34 -16.54 -5.98
CA ILE A 4 67.33 -15.50 -6.30
C ILE A 4 65.99 -15.96 -5.73
N ILE A 5 65.44 -15.27 -4.74
CA ILE A 5 64.07 -15.46 -4.24
C ILE A 5 63.15 -14.66 -5.12
N VAL A 6 62.34 -15.33 -5.94
CA VAL A 6 61.25 -14.72 -6.71
C VAL A 6 60.04 -14.64 -5.81
N THR A 7 59.71 -13.45 -5.33
CA THR A 7 58.46 -13.20 -4.57
C THR A 7 57.33 -12.96 -5.55
N CYS A 8 56.42 -13.95 -5.71
CA CYS A 8 55.20 -13.81 -6.47
C CYS A 8 54.24 -12.90 -5.68
N LEU A 9 54.07 -11.66 -6.13
CA LEU A 9 53.07 -10.75 -5.63
C LEU A 9 51.72 -11.08 -6.27
N SER A 10 50.84 -11.79 -5.53
CA SER A 10 49.45 -12.09 -5.96
C SER A 10 48.62 -10.81 -5.86
N LEU A 11 48.37 -10.15 -6.99
CA LEU A 11 47.34 -9.12 -7.05
C LEU A 11 45.95 -9.77 -6.89
N LEU A 12 45.35 -9.60 -5.72
CA LEU A 12 43.92 -9.81 -5.52
C LEU A 12 43.16 -8.74 -6.32
N ALA A 13 42.63 -9.12 -7.46
CA ALA A 13 41.68 -8.29 -8.21
C ALA A 13 40.39 -8.22 -7.39
N ALA A 14 40.24 -7.14 -6.59
CA ALA A 14 38.94 -6.79 -6.02
C ALA A 14 38.02 -6.39 -7.19
N GLY A 15 37.13 -7.31 -7.60
CA GLY A 15 36.09 -7.02 -8.57
C GLY A 15 35.24 -5.83 -8.08
N PRO A 16 34.68 -5.01 -8.97
CA PRO A 16 33.82 -3.91 -8.58
C PRO A 16 32.66 -4.44 -7.75
N SER A 17 32.61 -4.08 -6.48
CA SER A 17 31.42 -4.27 -5.64
C SER A 17 30.28 -3.49 -6.30
N GLN A 18 29.39 -4.15 -7.04
CA GLN A 18 28.18 -3.52 -7.49
C GLN A 18 27.35 -3.16 -6.26
N ALA A 19 27.38 -1.86 -5.92
CA ALA A 19 26.49 -1.34 -4.89
C ALA A 19 25.06 -1.72 -5.26
N GLN A 20 24.42 -2.53 -4.43
CA GLN A 20 23.04 -2.99 -4.68
C GLN A 20 22.13 -1.76 -4.75
N GLN A 21 21.43 -1.61 -5.86
CA GLN A 21 20.50 -0.48 -6.06
C GLN A 21 19.47 -0.46 -4.94
N LEU A 22 19.25 0.72 -4.36
CA LEU A 22 18.24 0.98 -3.34
C LEU A 22 17.14 1.85 -3.94
N ILE A 23 15.89 1.43 -3.83
CA ILE A 23 14.69 2.19 -4.20
C ILE A 23 13.94 2.56 -2.92
N ARG A 24 13.64 3.85 -2.73
CA ARG A 24 12.88 4.38 -1.60
C ARG A 24 11.45 4.67 -2.02
N LEU A 25 10.48 4.00 -1.39
CA LEU A 25 9.06 4.15 -1.71
C LEU A 25 8.31 4.81 -0.55
N ALA A 26 7.42 5.73 -0.86
CA ALA A 26 6.47 6.24 0.12
C ALA A 26 5.41 5.18 0.44
N ARG A 27 5.06 5.08 1.73
CA ARG A 27 4.04 4.19 2.25
C ARG A 27 3.07 5.01 3.12
N ILE A 28 1.76 4.83 2.90
CA ILE A 28 0.78 5.49 3.77
C ILE A 28 0.92 4.88 5.16
N ALA A 29 1.25 5.74 6.14
CA ALA A 29 1.42 5.33 7.52
C ALA A 29 0.13 4.75 8.11
N ASP A 30 0.28 3.80 9.02
CA ASP A 30 -0.81 3.21 9.83
C ASP A 30 -1.94 2.54 9.03
N ILE A 31 -1.69 2.15 7.78
CA ILE A 31 -2.62 1.39 6.94
C ILE A 31 -2.09 -0.04 6.76
N PRO A 32 -2.71 -1.07 7.37
CA PRO A 32 -2.25 -2.46 7.29
C PRO A 32 -2.06 -2.99 5.88
N ASP A 33 -2.95 -2.68 4.94
CA ASP A 33 -2.80 -3.10 3.54
C ASP A 33 -1.55 -2.51 2.86
N GLN A 34 -1.12 -1.31 3.25
CA GLN A 34 0.12 -0.72 2.76
C GLN A 34 1.37 -1.50 3.24
N TYR A 35 1.31 -2.10 4.43
CA TYR A 35 2.36 -3.02 4.88
C TYR A 35 2.39 -4.28 4.00
N VAL A 36 1.24 -4.91 3.77
CA VAL A 36 1.12 -6.10 2.90
C VAL A 36 1.67 -5.79 1.51
N GLY A 37 1.23 -4.70 0.87
CA GLY A 37 1.72 -4.28 -0.45
C GLY A 37 3.23 -4.02 -0.47
N GLY A 38 3.78 -3.44 0.60
CA GLY A 38 5.22 -3.23 0.74
C GLY A 38 6.01 -4.52 0.76
N GLU A 39 5.57 -5.51 1.52
CA GLU A 39 6.25 -6.81 1.60
C GLU A 39 6.09 -7.62 0.30
N MET A 40 4.95 -7.51 -0.38
CA MET A 40 4.77 -8.06 -1.73
C MET A 40 5.78 -7.45 -2.71
N LEU A 41 5.97 -6.13 -2.68
CA LEU A 41 6.98 -5.47 -3.52
C LEU A 41 8.41 -5.85 -3.14
N ARG A 42 8.72 -6.10 -1.86
CA ARG A 42 10.05 -6.64 -1.48
C ARG A 42 10.35 -7.93 -2.23
N ALA A 43 9.38 -8.86 -2.32
CA ALA A 43 9.55 -10.11 -3.06
C ALA A 43 9.73 -9.86 -4.57
N VAL A 44 8.96 -8.94 -5.16
CA VAL A 44 9.09 -8.54 -6.57
C VAL A 44 10.49 -7.98 -6.85
N TYR A 45 10.94 -7.01 -6.05
CA TYR A 45 12.23 -6.34 -6.25
C TYR A 45 13.44 -7.22 -5.92
N ALA A 46 13.28 -8.17 -5.01
CA ALA A 46 14.31 -9.18 -4.73
C ALA A 46 14.65 -10.02 -5.99
N LYS A 47 13.66 -10.33 -6.84
CA LYS A 47 13.88 -11.02 -8.13
C LYS A 47 14.68 -10.18 -9.13
N LEU A 48 14.76 -8.88 -8.91
CA LEU A 48 15.57 -7.94 -9.69
C LEU A 48 16.92 -7.59 -9.02
N ASN A 49 17.22 -8.18 -7.86
CA ASN A 49 18.38 -7.85 -7.03
C ASN A 49 18.42 -6.38 -6.59
N ILE A 50 17.25 -5.79 -6.35
CA ILE A 50 17.08 -4.40 -5.90
C ILE A 50 16.55 -4.41 -4.47
N LYS A 51 17.13 -3.57 -3.59
CA LYS A 51 16.64 -3.37 -2.22
C LYS A 51 15.56 -2.29 -2.18
N LEU A 52 14.58 -2.47 -1.28
CA LEU A 52 13.57 -1.46 -0.98
C LEU A 52 13.77 -0.88 0.42
N ALA A 53 13.59 0.43 0.53
CA ALA A 53 13.34 1.14 1.77
C ALA A 53 11.96 1.81 1.71
N PHE A 54 11.31 1.96 2.86
CA PHE A 54 9.99 2.57 2.93
C PHE A 54 10.03 3.81 3.81
N GLU A 55 9.30 4.85 3.39
CA GLU A 55 9.08 6.06 4.15
C GLU A 55 7.61 6.16 4.54
N ASP A 56 7.32 5.97 5.83
CA ASP A 56 5.96 5.97 6.38
C ASP A 56 5.51 7.41 6.65
N VAL A 57 4.55 7.89 5.88
CA VAL A 57 4.04 9.26 5.97
C VAL A 57 2.54 9.31 5.68
N PRO A 58 1.82 10.38 6.10
CA PRO A 58 0.41 10.57 5.75
C PRO A 58 0.19 10.58 4.23
N GLY A 59 -0.95 10.05 3.77
CA GLY A 59 -1.22 9.77 2.36
C GLY A 59 -1.01 10.95 1.39
N LYS A 60 -1.39 12.19 1.77
CA LYS A 60 -1.14 13.39 0.94
C LYS A 60 0.34 13.77 0.90
N ARG A 61 1.07 13.57 2.01
CA ARG A 61 2.52 13.80 2.04
C ARG A 61 3.26 12.78 1.20
N ALA A 62 2.85 11.52 1.24
CA ALA A 62 3.41 10.46 0.39
C ALA A 62 3.36 10.87 -1.09
N LEU A 63 2.19 11.32 -1.56
CA LEU A 63 2.02 11.80 -2.94
C LEU A 63 2.88 13.02 -3.26
N ALA A 64 3.01 13.97 -2.33
CA ALA A 64 3.86 15.14 -2.52
C ALA A 64 5.34 14.74 -2.70
N LEU A 65 5.86 13.86 -1.82
CA LEU A 65 7.24 13.38 -1.88
C LEU A 65 7.51 12.57 -3.15
N SER A 66 6.62 11.65 -3.50
CA SER A 66 6.80 10.77 -4.65
C SER A 66 6.65 11.52 -5.98
N SER A 67 5.69 12.45 -6.10
CA SER A 67 5.51 13.24 -7.32
C SER A 67 6.61 14.28 -7.54
N ALA A 68 7.22 14.78 -6.46
CA ALA A 68 8.39 15.67 -6.52
C ALA A 68 9.71 14.92 -6.77
N GLY A 69 9.70 13.57 -6.71
CA GLY A 69 10.90 12.75 -6.85
C GLY A 69 11.81 12.77 -5.62
N GLU A 70 11.32 13.20 -4.45
CA GLU A 70 12.07 13.11 -3.19
C GLU A 70 12.21 11.66 -2.69
N VAL A 71 11.23 10.81 -3.06
CA VAL A 71 11.31 9.35 -3.03
C VAL A 71 11.09 8.79 -4.44
N ASP A 72 11.34 7.49 -4.62
CA ASP A 72 11.37 6.85 -5.94
C ASP A 72 9.99 6.45 -6.47
N GLY A 73 8.97 6.48 -5.61
CA GLY A 73 7.60 6.14 -5.99
C GLY A 73 6.70 5.84 -4.79
N GLU A 74 5.57 5.21 -5.07
CA GLU A 74 4.53 4.81 -4.11
C GLU A 74 4.43 3.30 -4.06
N ILE A 75 4.24 2.72 -2.87
CA ILE A 75 4.04 1.28 -2.75
C ILE A 75 2.85 0.85 -3.61
N GLN A 76 1.68 1.42 -3.36
CA GLN A 76 0.48 1.06 -4.10
C GLN A 76 -0.59 2.15 -3.99
N ARG A 77 -1.30 2.39 -5.11
CA ARG A 77 -2.39 3.35 -5.25
C ARG A 77 -3.44 2.85 -6.22
N ILE A 78 -4.62 3.49 -6.21
CA ILE A 78 -5.68 3.23 -7.21
C ILE A 78 -5.22 3.63 -8.62
N GLY A 79 -5.81 3.01 -9.65
CA GLY A 79 -5.37 3.14 -11.05
C GLY A 79 -5.52 4.53 -11.69
N THR A 80 -6.24 5.46 -11.04
CA THR A 80 -6.49 6.81 -11.56
C THR A 80 -5.42 7.83 -11.18
N LEU A 81 -4.39 7.44 -10.44
CA LEU A 81 -3.42 8.38 -9.86
C LEU A 81 -2.64 9.19 -10.90
N SER A 82 -2.24 8.57 -12.00
CA SER A 82 -1.40 9.23 -13.01
C SER A 82 -2.08 10.42 -13.72
N SER A 83 -3.42 10.53 -13.67
CA SER A 83 -4.13 11.70 -14.20
C SER A 83 -3.88 12.96 -13.38
N ASP A 84 -3.74 12.80 -12.07
CA ASP A 84 -3.51 13.92 -11.15
C ASP A 84 -2.01 14.15 -10.86
N TYR A 85 -1.19 13.10 -11.03
CA TYR A 85 0.25 13.10 -10.76
C TYR A 85 1.02 12.50 -11.95
N PRO A 86 1.21 13.24 -13.05
CA PRO A 86 1.77 12.73 -14.31
C PRO A 86 3.24 12.29 -14.21
N THR A 87 3.97 12.72 -13.18
CA THR A 87 5.34 12.27 -12.90
C THR A 87 5.39 10.85 -12.30
N LEU A 88 4.25 10.30 -11.87
CA LEU A 88 4.13 8.95 -11.32
C LEU A 88 3.62 8.00 -12.39
N ILE A 89 4.48 7.07 -12.81
CA ILE A 89 4.17 6.06 -13.83
C ILE A 89 3.62 4.82 -13.15
N GLN A 90 2.43 4.41 -13.57
CA GLN A 90 1.80 3.17 -13.11
C GLN A 90 2.56 1.95 -13.62
N VAL A 91 2.86 1.00 -12.73
CA VAL A 91 3.39 -0.32 -13.08
C VAL A 91 2.21 -1.28 -13.24
N THR A 92 2.14 -1.95 -14.37
CA THR A 92 1.11 -2.96 -14.67
C THR A 92 1.75 -4.35 -14.79
N PRO A 93 1.02 -5.44 -14.40
CA PRO A 93 -0.35 -5.47 -13.86
C PRO A 93 -0.46 -4.96 -12.41
N ALA A 94 -1.67 -5.02 -11.83
CA ALA A 94 -1.92 -4.67 -10.44
C ALA A 94 -1.07 -5.55 -9.50
N ILE A 95 -0.58 -4.95 -8.41
CA ILE A 95 0.20 -5.68 -7.40
C ILE A 95 -0.71 -6.32 -6.35
N ASN A 96 -1.88 -5.75 -6.11
CA ASN A 96 -2.80 -6.13 -5.03
C ASN A 96 -4.22 -5.65 -5.36
N TYR A 97 -5.14 -5.90 -4.46
CA TYR A 97 -6.50 -5.32 -4.48
C TYR A 97 -6.92 -4.93 -3.06
N ILE A 98 -7.85 -4.01 -2.96
CA ILE A 98 -8.54 -3.62 -1.72
C ILE A 98 -10.04 -3.78 -1.88
N GLU A 99 -10.72 -3.93 -0.76
CA GLU A 99 -12.18 -4.02 -0.68
C GLU A 99 -12.69 -2.95 0.31
N PRO A 100 -12.92 -1.70 -0.16
CA PRO A 100 -13.53 -0.68 0.67
C PRO A 100 -14.84 -1.19 1.28
N ALA A 101 -14.94 -1.14 2.59
CA ALA A 101 -16.07 -1.63 3.36
C ALA A 101 -16.58 -0.57 4.32
N VAL A 102 -17.85 -0.68 4.64
CA VAL A 102 -18.54 0.18 5.62
C VAL A 102 -18.39 -0.44 7.00
N PHE A 103 -17.90 0.32 7.96
CA PHE A 103 -17.88 -0.06 9.37
C PHE A 103 -18.81 0.83 10.16
N THR A 104 -19.49 0.27 11.14
CA THR A 104 -20.47 0.99 11.97
C THR A 104 -20.57 0.38 13.37
N THR A 105 -21.10 1.15 14.31
CA THR A 105 -21.40 0.69 15.67
C THR A 105 -22.85 0.20 15.82
N LYS A 106 -23.78 0.75 15.05
CA LYS A 106 -25.22 0.61 15.33
C LYS A 106 -26.07 0.24 14.12
N LEU A 107 -25.63 0.68 12.92
CA LEU A 107 -26.47 0.58 11.72
C LEU A 107 -26.49 -0.84 11.17
N ARG A 108 -27.61 -1.16 10.52
CA ARG A 108 -27.78 -2.36 9.70
C ARG A 108 -28.59 -1.95 8.48
N PHE A 109 -27.98 -2.10 7.31
CA PHE A 109 -28.60 -1.84 6.01
C PHE A 109 -27.90 -2.67 4.93
N ASP A 110 -28.55 -2.85 3.79
CA ASP A 110 -28.01 -3.57 2.65
C ASP A 110 -27.01 -2.68 1.91
N VAL A 111 -25.77 -3.14 1.84
CA VAL A 111 -24.71 -2.45 1.11
C VAL A 111 -24.84 -2.75 -0.39
N ALA A 112 -25.16 -1.72 -1.17
CA ALA A 112 -25.31 -1.77 -2.63
C ALA A 112 -24.38 -0.74 -3.30
N GLY A 113 -23.09 -0.82 -3.01
CA GLY A 113 -22.08 0.12 -3.50
C GLY A 113 -22.14 1.48 -2.79
N TRP A 114 -21.39 2.45 -3.33
CA TRP A 114 -21.19 3.76 -2.71
C TRP A 114 -22.48 4.57 -2.48
N ASN A 115 -23.49 4.40 -3.32
CA ASN A 115 -24.75 5.13 -3.15
C ASN A 115 -25.50 4.75 -1.88
N SER A 116 -25.31 3.52 -1.36
CA SER A 116 -25.99 3.06 -0.14
C SER A 116 -25.58 3.80 1.13
N ILE A 117 -24.47 4.54 1.09
CA ILE A 117 -23.96 5.31 2.24
C ILE A 117 -24.14 6.83 2.12
N ARG A 118 -24.75 7.31 1.01
CA ARG A 118 -24.85 8.74 0.70
C ARG A 118 -25.58 9.56 1.79
N GLU A 119 -26.57 8.96 2.42
CA GLU A 119 -27.42 9.63 3.42
C GLU A 119 -26.80 9.64 4.84
N TYR A 120 -25.68 8.95 5.04
CA TYR A 120 -25.03 8.88 6.35
C TYR A 120 -23.91 9.92 6.47
N SER A 121 -23.54 10.25 7.71
CA SER A 121 -22.30 10.96 8.01
C SER A 121 -21.15 9.96 7.96
N ILE A 122 -20.11 10.25 7.18
CA ILE A 122 -19.08 9.32 6.75
C ILE A 122 -17.71 9.79 7.23
N GLY A 123 -16.99 8.92 7.95
CA GLY A 123 -15.57 9.10 8.24
C GLY A 123 -14.68 8.45 7.17
N ILE A 124 -13.65 9.16 6.71
CA ILE A 124 -12.60 8.63 5.83
C ILE A 124 -11.22 9.06 6.32
N VAL A 125 -10.16 8.39 5.86
CA VAL A 125 -8.78 8.85 6.10
C VAL A 125 -8.33 9.71 4.93
N ARG A 126 -7.83 10.91 5.24
CA ARG A 126 -7.30 11.86 4.24
C ARG A 126 -6.12 11.26 3.48
N GLY A 127 -6.17 11.31 2.14
CA GLY A 127 -5.13 10.78 1.27
C GLY A 127 -5.26 9.29 0.97
N VAL A 128 -6.32 8.62 1.45
CA VAL A 128 -6.73 7.29 0.98
C VAL A 128 -7.62 7.47 -0.24
N GLY A 129 -7.02 7.35 -1.43
CA GLY A 129 -7.64 7.71 -2.70
C GLY A 129 -8.95 6.97 -3.01
N SER A 130 -9.08 5.70 -2.63
CA SER A 130 -10.32 4.93 -2.82
C SER A 130 -11.50 5.53 -2.08
N SER A 131 -11.33 5.87 -0.79
CA SER A 131 -12.38 6.49 0.02
C SER A 131 -12.69 7.92 -0.43
N GLU A 132 -11.65 8.71 -0.77
CA GLU A 132 -11.83 10.06 -1.30
C GLU A 132 -12.59 10.05 -2.65
N ALA A 133 -12.28 9.11 -3.53
CA ALA A 133 -12.96 8.95 -4.83
C ALA A 133 -14.42 8.49 -4.67
N GLY A 134 -14.64 7.46 -3.87
CA GLY A 134 -15.96 6.86 -3.67
C GLY A 134 -16.96 7.77 -2.92
N THR A 135 -16.46 8.67 -2.07
CA THR A 135 -17.31 9.64 -1.33
C THR A 135 -17.40 11.02 -2.00
N ARG A 136 -16.83 11.16 -3.21
CA ARG A 136 -16.85 12.44 -3.94
C ARG A 136 -18.29 12.93 -4.19
N GLY A 137 -18.56 14.17 -3.81
CA GLY A 137 -19.89 14.78 -3.95
C GLY A 137 -20.92 14.34 -2.91
N MET A 138 -20.52 13.59 -1.87
CA MET A 138 -21.38 13.33 -0.71
C MET A 138 -21.31 14.50 0.28
N ALA A 139 -22.45 14.85 0.89
CA ALA A 139 -22.58 16.07 1.66
C ALA A 139 -21.90 16.02 3.04
N ARG A 140 -21.89 14.84 3.70
CA ARG A 140 -21.49 14.68 5.10
C ARG A 140 -20.26 13.80 5.26
N VAL A 141 -19.11 14.24 4.72
CA VAL A 141 -17.84 13.51 4.79
C VAL A 141 -16.85 14.22 5.70
N THR A 142 -16.32 13.49 6.66
CA THR A 142 -15.27 13.96 7.59
C THR A 142 -13.96 13.21 7.29
N ALA A 143 -12.92 13.95 6.85
CA ALA A 143 -11.61 13.40 6.60
C ALA A 143 -10.73 13.50 7.85
N THR A 144 -10.32 12.36 8.39
CA THR A 144 -9.44 12.24 9.56
C THR A 144 -7.96 12.14 9.15
N THR A 145 -7.06 12.28 10.12
CA THR A 145 -5.61 12.24 9.88
C THR A 145 -5.03 10.83 9.87
N SER A 146 -5.67 9.87 10.53
CA SER A 146 -5.24 8.48 10.63
C SER A 146 -6.43 7.53 10.76
N LEU A 147 -6.20 6.24 10.50
CA LEU A 147 -7.20 5.18 10.66
C LEU A 147 -7.60 5.03 12.14
N GLU A 148 -6.64 5.09 13.06
CA GLU A 148 -6.93 5.02 14.49
C GLU A 148 -7.85 6.16 14.93
N ASN A 149 -7.56 7.40 14.51
CA ASN A 149 -8.39 8.56 14.83
C ASN A 149 -9.80 8.42 14.29
N MET A 150 -9.94 7.90 13.07
CA MET A 150 -11.24 7.61 12.46
C MET A 150 -12.04 6.60 13.28
N ILE A 151 -11.40 5.50 13.71
CA ILE A 151 -12.05 4.47 14.52
C ILE A 151 -12.52 5.04 15.87
N ARG A 152 -11.67 5.81 16.56
CA ARG A 152 -12.04 6.47 17.83
C ARG A 152 -13.18 7.46 17.68
N MET A 153 -13.22 8.18 16.57
CA MET A 153 -14.31 9.11 16.26
C MET A 153 -15.62 8.38 15.96
N LEU A 154 -15.58 7.24 15.27
CA LEU A 154 -16.76 6.39 15.06
C LEU A 154 -17.28 5.83 16.38
N ASP A 155 -16.38 5.36 17.26
CA ASP A 155 -16.74 4.85 18.59
C ASP A 155 -17.38 5.93 19.48
N ALA A 156 -16.99 7.19 19.26
CA ALA A 156 -17.55 8.37 19.94
C ALA A 156 -18.77 8.98 19.21
N ASP A 157 -19.39 8.25 18.28
CA ASP A 157 -20.58 8.69 17.51
C ASP A 157 -20.40 10.05 16.77
N ARG A 158 -19.18 10.38 16.33
CA ARG A 158 -18.91 11.62 15.57
C ARG A 158 -19.37 11.56 14.12
N PHE A 159 -19.55 10.35 13.59
CA PHE A 159 -20.21 10.03 12.33
C PHE A 159 -20.83 8.64 12.44
N GLU A 160 -21.72 8.32 11.51
CA GLU A 160 -22.54 7.10 11.57
C GLU A 160 -21.84 5.87 11.00
N VAL A 161 -21.01 6.11 9.98
CA VAL A 161 -20.23 5.06 9.31
C VAL A 161 -18.80 5.54 9.04
N MET A 162 -17.86 4.62 8.97
CA MET A 162 -16.54 4.88 8.40
C MET A 162 -16.30 3.96 7.22
N VAL A 163 -15.50 4.44 6.25
CA VAL A 163 -15.09 3.65 5.10
C VAL A 163 -13.57 3.50 5.06
N THR A 164 -13.13 2.26 5.04
CA THR A 164 -11.74 1.87 4.83
C THR A 164 -11.70 0.50 4.15
N ASP A 165 -10.53 0.07 3.68
CA ASP A 165 -10.36 -1.31 3.23
C ASP A 165 -10.74 -2.31 4.33
N LEU A 166 -11.46 -3.38 3.96
CA LEU A 166 -12.01 -4.37 4.90
C LEU A 166 -10.92 -4.98 5.79
N PHE A 167 -9.82 -5.43 5.18
CA PHE A 167 -8.70 -6.02 5.93
C PHE A 167 -8.09 -5.00 6.90
N SER A 168 -7.78 -3.80 6.42
CA SER A 168 -7.18 -2.74 7.23
C SER A 168 -8.09 -2.32 8.40
N GLY A 169 -9.39 -2.21 8.14
CA GLY A 169 -10.39 -1.90 9.18
C GLY A 169 -10.48 -2.98 10.26
N LEU A 170 -10.54 -4.25 9.85
CA LEU A 170 -10.60 -5.37 10.80
C LEU A 170 -9.36 -5.43 11.73
N VAL A 171 -8.16 -5.26 11.13
CA VAL A 171 -6.90 -5.22 11.90
C VAL A 171 -6.89 -4.06 12.89
N ALA A 172 -7.21 -2.85 12.42
CA ALA A 172 -7.13 -1.65 13.26
C ALA A 172 -8.19 -1.62 14.36
N VAL A 173 -9.42 -2.05 14.08
CA VAL A 173 -10.50 -2.17 15.06
C VAL A 173 -10.13 -3.19 16.15
N ARG A 174 -9.53 -4.34 15.77
CA ARG A 174 -9.05 -5.35 16.72
C ARG A 174 -7.91 -4.81 17.59
N LYS A 175 -6.93 -4.12 17.01
CA LYS A 175 -5.82 -3.50 17.75
C LYS A 175 -6.29 -2.54 18.85
N LEU A 176 -7.45 -1.92 18.64
CA LEU A 176 -8.08 -1.02 19.60
C LEU A 176 -9.06 -1.72 20.55
N ASN A 177 -9.21 -3.05 20.48
CA ASN A 177 -10.16 -3.84 21.25
C ASN A 177 -11.63 -3.41 21.06
N LEU A 178 -11.99 -2.95 19.85
CA LEU A 178 -13.33 -2.46 19.51
C LEU A 178 -14.13 -3.40 18.60
N GLN A 179 -13.65 -4.62 18.34
CA GLN A 179 -14.26 -5.58 17.38
C GLN A 179 -15.66 -6.09 17.78
N THR A 180 -16.07 -5.93 19.03
CA THR A 180 -17.44 -6.23 19.48
C THR A 180 -18.41 -5.07 19.29
N ARG A 181 -17.91 -3.86 19.09
CA ARG A 181 -18.69 -2.64 18.93
C ARG A 181 -18.73 -2.14 17.49
N ILE A 182 -17.58 -2.19 16.81
CA ILE A 182 -17.43 -1.71 15.43
C ILE A 182 -17.32 -2.92 14.53
N VAL A 183 -18.29 -3.07 13.64
CA VAL A 183 -18.38 -4.22 12.73
C VAL A 183 -18.48 -3.77 11.29
N PRO A 184 -17.91 -4.52 10.36
CA PRO A 184 -18.11 -4.27 8.94
C PRO A 184 -19.51 -4.71 8.52
N LEU A 185 -20.10 -3.99 7.56
CA LEU A 185 -21.26 -4.43 6.80
C LEU A 185 -20.80 -5.22 5.58
N SER A 186 -21.64 -6.13 5.11
CA SER A 186 -21.38 -6.99 3.94
C SER A 186 -22.49 -6.81 2.91
N PRO A 187 -22.16 -6.90 1.60
CA PRO A 187 -20.82 -7.04 1.02
C PRO A 187 -19.96 -5.77 1.15
N PRO A 188 -18.65 -5.81 0.83
CA PRO A 188 -17.86 -4.60 0.61
C PRO A 188 -18.47 -3.71 -0.49
N LEU A 189 -18.16 -2.41 -0.47
CA LEU A 189 -18.67 -1.44 -1.43
C LEU A 189 -18.28 -1.78 -2.89
N GLU A 190 -17.05 -2.23 -3.07
CA GLU A 190 -16.49 -2.69 -4.34
C GLU A 190 -15.17 -3.42 -4.13
N ARG A 191 -14.59 -4.00 -5.21
CA ARG A 191 -13.20 -4.47 -5.24
C ARG A 191 -12.40 -3.63 -6.21
N ILE A 192 -11.30 -3.05 -5.75
CA ILE A 192 -10.45 -2.14 -6.52
C ILE A 192 -9.06 -2.75 -6.66
N HIS A 193 -8.58 -2.91 -7.89
CA HIS A 193 -7.18 -3.22 -8.15
C HIS A 193 -6.30 -2.01 -7.86
N ILE A 194 -5.17 -2.26 -7.20
CA ILE A 194 -4.20 -1.23 -6.85
C ILE A 194 -2.85 -1.55 -7.45
N TYR A 195 -2.13 -0.49 -7.79
CA TYR A 195 -0.93 -0.55 -8.62
C TYR A 195 0.25 0.09 -7.92
N HIS A 196 1.41 -0.46 -8.13
CA HIS A 196 2.66 0.18 -7.80
C HIS A 196 2.92 1.36 -8.74
N TYR A 197 3.56 2.43 -8.22
CA TYR A 197 3.92 3.60 -9.02
C TYR A 197 5.39 3.94 -8.81
N LEU A 198 6.07 4.26 -9.90
CA LEU A 198 7.44 4.77 -9.90
C LEU A 198 7.48 6.21 -10.42
N HIS A 199 8.32 7.05 -9.81
CA HIS A 199 8.62 8.36 -10.36
C HIS A 199 9.26 8.21 -11.77
N GLU A 200 8.97 9.13 -12.68
CA GLU A 200 9.40 9.06 -14.09
C GLU A 200 10.90 8.93 -14.29
N ARG A 201 11.72 9.34 -13.33
CA ARG A 201 13.19 9.11 -13.34
C ARG A 201 13.56 7.62 -13.37
N HIS A 202 12.65 6.73 -13.00
CA HIS A 202 12.78 5.28 -13.02
C HIS A 202 11.98 4.61 -14.14
N ARG A 203 11.67 5.36 -15.21
CA ARG A 203 10.90 4.89 -16.37
C ARG A 203 11.40 3.55 -16.90
N ASP A 204 12.73 3.36 -16.97
CA ASP A 204 13.34 2.12 -17.47
C ASP A 204 13.14 0.91 -16.53
N LEU A 205 12.79 1.14 -15.27
CA LEU A 205 12.52 0.09 -14.30
C LEU A 205 11.06 -0.39 -14.38
N VAL A 206 10.13 0.47 -14.81
CA VAL A 206 8.69 0.17 -14.90
C VAL A 206 8.40 -1.15 -15.63
N PRO A 207 8.88 -1.38 -16.87
CA PRO A 207 8.61 -2.63 -17.58
C PRO A 207 9.26 -3.86 -16.92
N LYS A 208 10.40 -3.70 -16.25
CA LYS A 208 11.09 -4.79 -15.56
C LYS A 208 10.30 -5.25 -14.34
N VAL A 209 9.83 -4.32 -13.54
CA VAL A 209 8.99 -4.60 -12.36
C VAL A 209 7.66 -5.20 -12.81
N GLY A 210 7.01 -4.61 -13.82
CA GLY A 210 5.76 -5.13 -14.38
C GLY A 210 5.87 -6.56 -14.87
N LYS A 211 6.98 -6.91 -15.55
CA LYS A 211 7.25 -8.29 -15.99
C LYS A 211 7.33 -9.27 -14.82
N VAL A 212 8.01 -8.89 -13.73
CA VAL A 212 8.11 -9.75 -12.54
C VAL A 212 6.74 -9.92 -11.89
N ILE A 213 5.95 -8.85 -11.74
CA ILE A 213 4.59 -8.92 -11.19
C ILE A 213 3.73 -9.87 -12.04
N ALA A 214 3.74 -9.73 -13.37
CA ALA A 214 3.00 -10.60 -14.28
C ALA A 214 3.41 -12.07 -14.16
N GLN A 215 4.69 -12.36 -14.00
CA GLN A 215 5.18 -13.74 -13.79
C GLN A 215 4.71 -14.32 -12.46
N MET A 216 4.77 -13.54 -11.37
CA MET A 216 4.29 -13.97 -10.06
C MET A 216 2.77 -14.12 -10.01
N GLU A 217 2.02 -13.29 -10.76
CA GLU A 217 0.56 -13.42 -10.91
C GLU A 217 0.22 -14.71 -11.67
N ALA A 218 0.85 -14.95 -12.82
CA ALA A 218 0.60 -16.13 -13.65
C ALA A 218 0.95 -17.45 -12.95
N SER A 219 1.96 -17.47 -12.07
CA SER A 219 2.33 -18.63 -11.27
C SER A 219 1.49 -18.82 -10.00
N GLY A 220 0.64 -17.87 -9.63
CA GLY A 220 -0.09 -17.84 -8.36
C GLY A 220 0.75 -17.42 -7.14
N GLU A 221 2.05 -17.17 -7.32
CA GLU A 221 2.96 -16.77 -6.23
C GLU A 221 2.50 -15.49 -5.54
N LEU A 222 1.99 -14.52 -6.33
CA LEU A 222 1.53 -13.24 -5.81
C LEU A 222 0.33 -13.40 -4.87
N ALA A 223 -0.64 -14.23 -5.25
CA ALA A 223 -1.82 -14.51 -4.43
C ALA A 223 -1.45 -15.26 -3.15
N MET A 224 -0.62 -16.31 -3.25
CA MET A 224 -0.14 -17.06 -2.08
C MET A 224 0.63 -16.17 -1.10
N LEU A 225 1.49 -15.28 -1.60
CA LEU A 225 2.24 -14.35 -0.77
C LEU A 225 1.31 -13.37 -0.05
N ARG A 226 0.33 -12.78 -0.77
CA ARG A 226 -0.68 -11.90 -0.19
C ARG A 226 -1.44 -12.59 0.95
N ASP A 227 -1.96 -13.79 0.69
CA ASP A 227 -2.74 -14.54 1.67
C ASP A 227 -1.92 -14.89 2.93
N ALA A 228 -0.66 -15.26 2.76
CA ALA A 228 0.27 -15.52 3.86
C ALA A 228 0.51 -14.25 4.71
N LEU A 229 0.75 -13.10 4.07
CA LEU A 229 0.96 -11.82 4.76
C LEU A 229 -0.30 -11.34 5.49
N VAL A 230 -1.47 -11.42 4.85
CA VAL A 230 -2.75 -11.10 5.46
C VAL A 230 -3.00 -11.97 6.69
N LYS A 231 -2.80 -13.29 6.58
CA LYS A 231 -2.93 -14.22 7.70
C LYS A 231 -1.96 -13.90 8.83
N GLN A 232 -0.70 -13.58 8.51
CA GLN A 232 0.31 -13.19 9.50
C GLN A 232 -0.12 -11.95 10.28
N VAL A 233 -0.59 -10.91 9.60
CA VAL A 233 -1.04 -9.67 10.24
C VAL A 233 -2.31 -9.89 11.07
N LEU A 234 -3.25 -10.69 10.59
CA LEU A 234 -4.47 -11.04 11.35
C LEU A 234 -4.19 -11.92 12.57
N SER A 235 -3.12 -12.71 12.57
CA SER A 235 -2.75 -13.58 13.70
C SER A 235 -1.81 -12.91 14.71
N ALA A 236 -1.28 -11.73 14.40
CA ALA A 236 -0.48 -10.95 15.33
C ALA A 236 -1.29 -10.55 16.59
N PRO A 237 -0.71 -10.64 17.79
CA PRO A 237 -1.39 -10.36 19.05
C PRO A 237 -1.78 -8.88 19.18
#